data_8d599e0a225de564cabc63d8aba98a7e
#
_entry.id   8d599e0a225de564cabc63d8aba98a7e
#
_cell.length_a   1.000
_cell.length_b   1.000
_cell.length_c   1.000
_cell.angle_alpha   90.00
_cell.angle_beta   90.00
_cell.angle_gamma   90.00
#
_symmetry.space_group_name_H-M   'P 1'
#
loop_
_entity.id
_entity.type
_entity.pdbx_description
1 polymer ?
#
loop_
_entity_poly.entity_id
_entity_poly.type
_entity_poly.pdbx_seq_one_letter_code
_entity_poly.pdbx_strand_id
1 'polypeptide(L)' 'MKVVTKQVEIDRSIINEEIEASLKKHGDPIRWAVVKATENKFIVEGVFFQK' A
#
# COMPACT_ATOMS: atom_id res chain seq x y z
N MET A 1 -13.62 -14.77 -4.09
CA MET A 1 -12.97 -13.45 -4.20
C MET A 1 -13.23 -12.64 -2.93
N LYS A 2 -12.20 -12.13 -2.32
CA LYS A 2 -12.34 -11.34 -1.09
C LYS A 2 -11.77 -9.94 -1.29
N VAL A 3 -12.36 -9.00 -0.59
CA VAL A 3 -11.81 -7.65 -0.48
C VAL A 3 -11.24 -7.51 0.92
N VAL A 4 -9.98 -7.15 1.02
CA VAL A 4 -9.29 -6.98 2.30
C VAL A 4 -8.65 -5.61 2.40
N THR A 5 -8.61 -5.08 3.61
CA THR A 5 -7.90 -3.83 3.90
C THR A 5 -6.66 -4.16 4.69
N LYS A 6 -5.51 -3.64 4.25
CA LYS A 6 -4.23 -3.85 4.90
C LYS A 6 -3.48 -2.54 5.04
N GLN A 7 -2.67 -2.44 6.09
CA GLN A 7 -1.72 -1.34 6.24
C GLN A 7 -0.33 -1.86 5.91
N VAL A 8 0.39 -1.10 5.10
CA VAL A 8 1.73 -1.46 4.63
C VAL A 8 2.67 -0.30 4.94
N GLU A 9 3.84 -0.61 5.49
CA GLU A 9 4.89 0.38 5.68
C GLU A 9 5.74 0.47 4.42
N ILE A 10 5.94 1.69 3.93
CA ILE A 10 6.72 1.94 2.72
C ILE A 10 7.75 3.02 3.03
N ASP A 11 8.98 2.80 2.57
CA ASP A 11 10.06 3.76 2.75
C ASP A 11 9.71 5.07 2.04
N ARG A 12 9.96 6.20 2.71
CA ARG A 12 9.68 7.53 2.14
C ARG A 12 10.48 7.87 0.89
N SER A 13 11.59 7.19 0.68
CA SER A 13 12.40 7.41 -0.53
C SER A 13 11.77 6.80 -1.78
N ILE A 14 10.73 5.96 -1.61
CA ILE A 14 10.08 5.29 -2.74
C ILE A 14 9.11 6.26 -3.42
N ILE A 15 9.19 6.31 -4.75
CA ILE A 15 8.29 7.13 -5.57
C ILE A 15 6.95 6.41 -5.79
N ASN A 16 5.94 7.16 -6.24
CA ASN A 16 4.57 6.63 -6.38
C ASN A 16 4.46 5.35 -7.19
N GLU A 17 5.19 5.24 -8.29
CA GLU A 17 5.16 4.06 -9.14
C GLU A 17 5.66 2.82 -8.38
N GLU A 18 6.68 3.00 -7.56
CA GLU A 18 7.22 1.91 -6.75
C GLU A 18 6.29 1.55 -5.60
N ILE A 19 5.53 2.52 -5.09
CA ILE A 19 4.52 2.26 -4.07
C ILE A 19 3.47 1.30 -4.62
N GLU A 20 2.96 1.56 -5.81
CA GLU A 20 1.99 0.67 -6.46
C GLU A 20 2.57 -0.73 -6.69
N ALA A 21 3.80 -0.82 -7.15
CA ALA A 21 4.47 -2.10 -7.35
C ALA A 21 4.61 -2.87 -6.03
N SER A 22 4.93 -2.19 -4.95
CA SER A 22 5.00 -2.80 -3.63
C SER A 22 3.65 -3.30 -3.15
N LEU A 23 2.59 -2.54 -3.41
CA LEU A 23 1.25 -2.93 -3.02
C LEU A 23 0.74 -4.16 -3.77
N LYS A 24 1.12 -4.31 -5.03
CA LYS A 24 0.74 -5.48 -5.84
C LYS A 24 1.22 -6.79 -5.24
N LYS A 25 2.26 -6.78 -4.44
CA LYS A 25 2.75 -7.98 -3.75
C LYS A 25 1.75 -8.50 -2.71
N HIS A 26 0.84 -7.66 -2.27
CA HIS A 26 -0.15 -8.02 -1.25
C HIS A 26 -1.52 -8.39 -1.85
N GLY A 27 -1.66 -8.31 -3.15
CA GLY A 27 -2.89 -8.59 -3.88
C GLY A 27 -3.12 -7.54 -4.96
N ASP A 28 -4.28 -7.56 -5.60
CA ASP A 28 -4.64 -6.55 -6.60
C ASP A 28 -5.14 -5.30 -5.89
N PRO A 29 -4.40 -4.18 -5.91
CA PRO A 29 -4.84 -2.98 -5.22
C PRO A 29 -6.02 -2.34 -5.95
N ILE A 30 -7.12 -2.13 -5.22
CA ILE A 30 -8.30 -1.41 -5.73
C ILE A 30 -8.08 0.07 -5.54
N ARG A 31 -7.64 0.44 -4.35
CA ARG A 31 -7.29 1.82 -4.02
C ARG A 31 -6.42 1.83 -2.77
N TRP A 32 -5.69 2.90 -2.59
CA TRP A 32 -4.82 3.07 -1.43
C TRP A 32 -4.64 4.55 -1.12
N ALA A 33 -4.26 4.82 0.11
CA ALA A 33 -3.96 6.18 0.55
C ALA A 33 -2.92 6.15 1.66
N VAL A 34 -2.12 7.20 1.75
CA VAL A 34 -1.17 7.37 2.84
C VAL A 34 -1.96 7.91 4.03
N VAL A 35 -2.02 7.14 5.13
CA VAL A 35 -2.76 7.52 6.32
C VAL A 35 -1.88 8.14 7.40
N LYS A 36 -0.57 7.92 7.31
CA LYS A 36 0.40 8.47 8.25
C LYS A 36 1.76 8.56 7.61
N ALA A 37 2.52 9.59 7.95
CA ALA A 37 3.91 9.73 7.54
C ALA A 37 4.78 9.85 8.79
N THR A 38 5.86 9.07 8.83
CA THR A 38 6.89 9.18 9.85
C THR A 38 8.14 9.80 9.22
N GLU A 39 9.22 9.96 9.99
CA GLU A 39 10.48 10.49 9.45
C GLU A 39 11.04 9.65 8.32
N ASN A 40 10.88 8.33 8.39
CA ASN A 40 11.51 7.40 7.47
C ASN A 40 10.54 6.62 6.60
N LYS A 41 9.25 6.61 6.94
CA LYS A 41 8.27 5.72 6.30
C LYS A 41 6.92 6.38 6.10
N PHE A 42 6.20 5.87 5.11
CA PHE A 42 4.78 6.12 4.96
C PHE A 42 4.00 4.89 5.41
N ILE A 43 2.91 5.09 6.13
CA ILE A 43 1.95 4.04 6.41
C ILE A 43 0.82 4.19 5.40
N VAL A 44 0.67 3.19 4.57
CA VAL A 44 -0.30 3.19 3.47
C VAL A 44 -1.40 2.19 3.80
N GLU A 45 -2.64 2.64 3.76
CA GLU A 45 -3.78 1.75 3.85
C GLU A 45 -4.27 1.42 2.46
N GLY A 46 -4.28 0.15 2.11
CA GLY A 46 -4.71 -0.31 0.80
C GLY A 46 -5.88 -1.27 0.89
N VAL A 47 -6.76 -1.20 -0.09
CA VAL A 47 -7.85 -2.14 -0.26
C VAL A 47 -7.51 -3.03 -1.44
N PHE A 48 -7.53 -4.33 -1.24
CA PHE A 48 -7.05 -5.31 -2.21
C PHE A 48 -8.08 -6.38 -2.48
N PHE A 49 -8.08 -6.90 -3.71
CA PHE A 49 -8.74 -8.14 -4.03
C PHE A 49 -7.80 -9.30 -3.76
N GLN A 50 -8.32 -10.33 -3.10
CA GLN A 50 -7.64 -11.61 -2.93
C GLN A 50 -8.50 -12.71 -3.52
N LYS A 51 -7.86 -13.61 -4.24
CA LYS A 51 -8.53 -14.79 -4.79
C LYS A 51 -8.75 -15.86 -3.72
#